data_ed336df7357dd259a84b616e6b99486e
#
_entry.id   ed336df7357dd259a84b616e6b99486e
#
_cell.length_a   1.000
_cell.length_b   1.000
_cell.length_c   1.000
_cell.angle_alpha   90.00
_cell.angle_beta   90.00
_cell.angle_gamma   90.00
#
_symmetry.space_group_name_H-M   'P 1'
#
loop_
_entity.id
_entity.type
_entity.pdbx_description
1 polymer ?
#
loop_
_entity_poly.entity_id
_entity_poly.type
_entity_poly.pdbx_seq_one_letter_code
_entity_poly.pdbx_strand_id
1 'polypeptide(L)'
;MSGWRATTRALILMGITEELAMPLDQQTQTELEAAVFRRLVEHLRGRTDVQNIDLMNLAGFCRKCLGNWMKDAADAKGVPLSKDESREAVYGMPYEEWKAKHQKDASPAQQATFDKSHKH
;
A
#
# COMPACT_ATOMS: atom_id res chain seq x y z
N MET A 1 -11.77 -3.75 -12.12
CA MET A 1 -12.85 -2.77 -11.93
C MET A 1 -13.95 -2.85 -12.97
N SER A 2 -13.94 -3.90 -13.73
CA SER A 2 -14.97 -4.12 -14.75
C SER A 2 -16.37 -4.24 -14.15
N GLY A 3 -16.49 -4.66 -12.89
CA GLY A 3 -17.78 -4.77 -12.25
C GLY A 3 -18.55 -3.47 -12.14
N TRP A 4 -17.85 -2.34 -12.06
CA TRP A 4 -18.49 -1.03 -12.01
C TRP A 4 -19.28 -0.74 -13.27
N ARG A 5 -18.67 -1.02 -14.41
CA ARG A 5 -19.30 -0.74 -15.70
C ARG A 5 -20.52 -1.64 -15.95
N ALA A 6 -20.38 -2.91 -15.56
CA ALA A 6 -21.49 -3.84 -15.71
C ALA A 6 -22.69 -3.38 -14.89
N THR A 7 -22.47 -2.95 -13.64
CA THR A 7 -23.51 -2.45 -12.77
C THR A 7 -24.20 -1.21 -13.37
N THR A 8 -23.38 -0.27 -13.87
CA THR A 8 -23.90 0.96 -14.47
C THR A 8 -24.79 0.66 -15.65
N ARG A 9 -24.35 -0.23 -16.52
CA ARG A 9 -25.11 -0.60 -17.70
C ARG A 9 -26.46 -1.20 -17.33
N ALA A 10 -26.49 -2.08 -16.35
CA ALA A 10 -27.71 -2.70 -15.90
C ALA A 10 -28.70 -1.65 -15.37
N LEU A 11 -28.20 -0.70 -14.60
CA LEU A 11 -29.05 0.35 -14.03
C LEU A 11 -29.57 1.30 -15.09
N ILE A 12 -28.78 1.61 -16.11
CA ILE A 12 -29.22 2.42 -17.22
C ILE A 12 -30.37 1.74 -17.97
N LEU A 13 -30.24 0.45 -18.20
CA LEU A 13 -31.29 -0.32 -18.87
C LEU A 13 -32.57 -0.37 -18.07
N MET A 14 -32.49 -0.22 -16.77
CA MET A 14 -33.64 -0.19 -15.89
C MET A 14 -34.25 1.20 -15.75
N GLY A 15 -33.74 2.18 -16.50
CA GLY A 15 -34.22 3.53 -16.42
C GLY A 15 -33.63 4.35 -15.30
N ILE A 16 -32.62 3.83 -14.65
CA ILE A 16 -31.90 4.53 -13.59
C ILE A 16 -30.78 5.31 -14.24
N THR A 17 -30.64 6.59 -13.90
CA THR A 17 -29.61 7.43 -14.50
C THR A 17 -28.23 6.99 -14.05
N GLU A 18 -27.23 7.29 -14.87
CA GLU A 18 -25.85 6.98 -14.57
C GLU A 18 -25.39 7.65 -13.29
N GLU A 19 -25.91 8.81 -12.97
CA GLU A 19 -25.58 9.54 -11.76
C GLU A 19 -25.97 8.79 -10.48
N LEU A 20 -27.01 7.97 -10.52
CA LEU A 20 -27.46 7.23 -9.35
C LEU A 20 -26.63 5.99 -9.09
N ALA A 21 -26.10 5.40 -10.16
CA ALA A 21 -25.31 4.19 -10.07
C ALA A 21 -23.88 4.43 -10.55
N MET A 22 -23.43 5.62 -10.41
CA MET A 22 -22.21 6.14 -10.99
C MET A 22 -21.02 5.21 -10.82
N PRO A 23 -20.48 4.65 -11.90
CA PRO A 23 -19.17 4.05 -11.81
C PRO A 23 -18.17 5.18 -11.67
N LEU A 24 -17.10 4.89 -11.00
CA LEU A 24 -16.04 5.89 -10.85
C LEU A 24 -15.35 6.04 -12.19
N ASP A 25 -15.11 7.29 -12.64
CA ASP A 25 -14.24 7.49 -13.77
C ASP A 25 -12.80 7.20 -13.34
N GLN A 26 -11.90 7.11 -14.30
CA GLN A 26 -10.52 6.70 -14.02
C GLN A 26 -9.82 7.68 -13.08
N GLN A 27 -10.07 8.97 -13.27
CA GLN A 27 -9.42 9.96 -12.42
C GLN A 27 -9.93 9.88 -10.98
N THR A 28 -11.23 9.78 -10.79
CA THR A 28 -11.81 9.68 -9.46
C THR A 28 -11.34 8.40 -8.76
N GLN A 29 -11.33 7.30 -9.48
CA GLN A 29 -10.85 6.04 -8.91
C GLN A 29 -9.40 6.16 -8.46
N THR A 30 -8.56 6.77 -9.29
CA THR A 30 -7.16 6.98 -8.96
C THR A 30 -7.00 7.85 -7.72
N GLU A 31 -7.81 8.90 -7.61
CA GLU A 31 -7.76 9.78 -6.45
C GLU A 31 -8.18 9.07 -5.17
N LEU A 32 -9.20 8.23 -5.25
CA LEU A 32 -9.65 7.47 -4.10
C LEU A 32 -8.60 6.44 -3.67
N GLU A 33 -7.99 5.78 -4.63
CA GLU A 33 -6.93 4.82 -4.34
C GLU A 33 -5.72 5.53 -3.72
N ALA A 34 -5.38 6.70 -4.22
CA ALA A 34 -4.31 7.49 -3.63
C ALA A 34 -4.65 7.92 -2.21
N ALA A 35 -5.89 8.32 -1.96
CA ALA A 35 -6.32 8.71 -0.62
C ALA A 35 -6.22 7.56 0.36
N VAL A 36 -6.62 6.36 -0.06
CA VAL A 36 -6.54 5.17 0.79
C VAL A 36 -5.08 4.82 1.07
N PHE A 37 -4.22 4.88 0.05
CA PHE A 37 -2.81 4.61 0.25
C PHE A 37 -2.18 5.60 1.24
N ARG A 38 -2.50 6.89 1.10
CA ARG A 38 -2.00 7.90 2.03
C ARG A 38 -2.46 7.64 3.45
N ARG A 39 -3.71 7.23 3.61
CA ARG A 39 -4.24 6.89 4.93
C ARG A 39 -3.56 5.65 5.50
N LEU A 40 -3.28 4.66 4.67
CA LEU A 40 -2.56 3.46 5.10
C LEU A 40 -1.17 3.81 5.63
N VAL A 41 -0.40 4.58 4.87
CA VAL A 41 0.96 4.91 5.29
C VAL A 41 0.95 5.82 6.53
N GLU A 42 -0.01 6.72 6.64
CA GLU A 42 -0.17 7.55 7.83
C GLU A 42 -0.48 6.69 9.05
N HIS A 43 -1.35 5.71 8.89
CA HIS A 43 -1.68 4.77 9.96
C HIS A 43 -0.44 4.00 10.41
N LEU A 44 0.32 3.48 9.44
CA LEU A 44 1.54 2.73 9.77
C LEU A 44 2.60 3.61 10.45
N ARG A 45 2.65 4.89 10.08
CA ARG A 45 3.56 5.83 10.74
C ARG A 45 3.20 6.00 12.21
N GLY A 46 1.93 5.90 12.56
CA GLY A 46 1.46 5.98 13.94
C GLY A 46 1.64 4.68 14.71
N ARG A 47 1.95 3.58 14.04
CA ARG A 47 2.11 2.27 14.67
C ARG A 47 3.57 1.84 14.68
N THR A 48 4.40 2.66 15.31
CA THR A 48 5.83 2.37 15.43
C THR A 48 6.12 1.16 16.33
N ASP A 49 5.13 0.73 17.10
CA ASP A 49 5.19 -0.50 17.89
C ASP A 49 5.15 -1.76 17.03
N VAL A 50 4.64 -1.66 15.81
CA VAL A 50 4.55 -2.80 14.90
C VAL A 50 5.80 -2.84 14.03
N GLN A 51 6.58 -3.90 14.17
CA GLN A 51 7.80 -4.08 13.40
C GLN A 51 7.49 -4.58 12.00
N ASN A 52 8.41 -4.34 11.08
CA ASN A 52 8.22 -4.84 9.71
C ASN A 52 8.11 -6.37 9.68
N ILE A 53 8.83 -7.06 10.56
CA ILE A 53 8.72 -8.52 10.62
C ILE A 53 7.34 -8.96 11.10
N ASP A 54 6.70 -8.18 11.96
CA ASP A 54 5.32 -8.46 12.39
C ASP A 54 4.36 -8.37 11.21
N LEU A 55 4.51 -7.34 10.40
CA LEU A 55 3.67 -7.17 9.21
C LEU A 55 3.90 -8.29 8.21
N MET A 56 5.17 -8.64 7.98
CA MET A 56 5.49 -9.74 7.07
C MET A 56 4.88 -11.05 7.54
N ASN A 57 4.96 -11.32 8.84
CA ASN A 57 4.42 -12.57 9.41
C ASN A 57 2.89 -12.60 9.35
N LEU A 58 2.26 -11.45 9.56
CA LEU A 58 0.80 -11.36 9.58
C LEU A 58 0.19 -11.28 8.18
N ALA A 59 0.75 -10.45 7.32
CA ALA A 59 0.10 -10.09 6.07
C ALA A 59 0.96 -10.32 4.83
N GLY A 60 2.21 -10.70 4.99
CA GLY A 60 3.07 -10.99 3.85
C GLY A 60 3.67 -9.77 3.17
N PHE A 61 3.52 -8.60 3.76
CA PHE A 61 4.16 -7.39 3.25
C PHE A 61 4.56 -6.51 4.44
N CYS A 62 5.41 -5.53 4.19
CA CYS A 62 5.78 -4.58 5.22
C CYS A 62 5.95 -3.19 4.60
N ARG A 63 6.38 -2.22 5.42
CA ARG A 63 6.58 -0.84 4.96
C ARG A 63 7.56 -0.77 3.79
N LYS A 64 8.62 -1.56 3.83
CA LYS A 64 9.59 -1.58 2.74
C LYS A 64 8.99 -2.10 1.45
N CYS A 65 8.08 -3.06 1.54
CA CYS A 65 7.39 -3.58 0.37
C CYS A 65 6.56 -2.49 -0.31
N LEU A 66 5.87 -1.67 0.49
CA LEU A 66 5.10 -0.55 -0.07
C LEU A 66 6.03 0.43 -0.81
N GLY A 67 7.19 0.72 -0.23
CA GLY A 67 8.19 1.55 -0.89
C GLY A 67 8.69 0.94 -2.18
N ASN A 68 8.95 -0.36 -2.18
CA ASN A 68 9.38 -1.07 -3.38
C ASN A 68 8.33 -1.02 -4.48
N TRP A 69 7.06 -1.20 -4.11
CA TRP A 69 5.96 -1.15 -5.08
C TRP A 69 5.81 0.25 -5.67
N MET A 70 6.03 1.29 -4.87
CA MET A 70 6.01 2.65 -5.38
C MET A 70 7.16 2.89 -6.36
N LYS A 71 8.35 2.39 -6.04
CA LYS A 71 9.50 2.47 -6.94
C LYS A 71 9.21 1.75 -8.25
N ASP A 72 8.63 0.56 -8.17
CA ASP A 72 8.27 -0.21 -9.36
C ASP A 72 7.27 0.54 -10.23
N ALA A 73 6.27 1.15 -9.60
CA ALA A 73 5.27 1.93 -10.34
C ALA A 73 5.90 3.15 -11.02
N ALA A 74 6.82 3.82 -10.32
CA ALA A 74 7.53 4.96 -10.89
C ALA A 74 8.37 4.53 -12.09
N ASP A 75 9.09 3.42 -11.96
CA ASP A 75 9.90 2.89 -13.05
C ASP A 75 9.05 2.55 -14.26
N ALA A 76 7.89 1.95 -14.03
CA ALA A 76 6.97 1.58 -15.12
C ALA A 76 6.45 2.80 -15.87
N LYS A 77 6.35 3.94 -15.20
CA LYS A 77 5.90 5.18 -15.81
C LYS A 77 7.04 6.08 -16.30
N GLY A 78 8.27 5.66 -16.11
CA GLY A 78 9.42 6.49 -16.46
C GLY A 78 9.58 7.71 -15.55
N VAL A 79 9.05 7.66 -14.34
CA VAL A 79 9.15 8.75 -13.39
C VAL A 79 10.43 8.55 -12.57
N PRO A 80 11.34 9.54 -12.53
CA PRO A 80 12.55 9.39 -11.72
C PRO A 80 12.20 9.48 -10.23
N LEU A 81 12.36 8.37 -9.57
CA LEU A 81 12.13 8.26 -8.12
C LEU A 81 13.16 7.27 -7.59
N SER A 82 13.98 7.71 -6.65
CA SER A 82 14.99 6.84 -6.09
C SER A 82 14.35 5.87 -5.09
N LYS A 83 15.09 4.82 -4.77
CA LYS A 83 14.66 3.87 -3.76
C LYS A 83 14.48 4.55 -2.40
N ASP A 84 15.39 5.44 -2.05
CA ASP A 84 15.31 6.16 -0.79
C ASP A 84 14.11 7.09 -0.76
N GLU A 85 13.84 7.78 -1.85
CA GLU A 85 12.65 8.65 -1.94
C GLU A 85 11.36 7.85 -1.80
N SER A 86 11.29 6.68 -2.42
CA SER A 86 10.09 5.84 -2.32
C SER A 86 9.89 5.31 -0.91
N ARG A 87 10.97 4.98 -0.22
CA ARG A 87 10.88 4.56 1.19
C ARG A 87 10.43 5.71 2.07
N GLU A 88 10.99 6.89 1.85
CA GLU A 88 10.62 8.06 2.63
C GLU A 88 9.14 8.41 2.47
N ALA A 89 8.58 8.19 1.29
CA ALA A 89 7.16 8.41 1.07
C ALA A 89 6.29 7.54 1.97
N VAL A 90 6.77 6.35 2.31
CA VAL A 90 6.05 5.43 3.19
C VAL A 90 6.35 5.71 4.66
N TYR A 91 7.61 5.86 5.00
CA TYR A 91 8.03 6.02 6.39
C TYR A 91 7.80 7.42 6.94
N GLY A 92 7.72 8.43 6.08
CA GLY A 92 7.60 9.82 6.50
C GLY A 92 8.90 10.43 6.99
N MET A 93 9.99 9.72 6.85
CA MET A 93 11.33 10.15 7.21
C MET A 93 12.32 9.24 6.48
N PRO A 94 13.60 9.61 6.40
CA PRO A 94 14.59 8.71 5.82
C PRO A 94 14.58 7.35 6.51
N TYR A 95 14.69 6.30 5.73
CA TYR A 95 14.59 4.94 6.26
C TYR A 95 15.61 4.66 7.38
N GLU A 96 16.84 5.14 7.22
CA GLU A 96 17.85 4.91 8.24
C GLU A 96 17.51 5.60 9.57
N GLU A 97 16.83 6.75 9.51
CA GLU A 97 16.36 7.41 10.71
C GLU A 97 15.26 6.62 11.38
N TRP A 98 14.29 6.12 10.61
CA TRP A 98 13.21 5.29 11.14
C TRP A 98 13.78 4.04 11.81
N LYS A 99 14.72 3.41 11.12
CA LYS A 99 15.36 2.19 11.60
C LYS A 99 16.07 2.43 12.94
N ALA A 100 16.78 3.53 13.06
CA ALA A 100 17.49 3.87 14.29
C ALA A 100 16.54 4.14 15.45
N LYS A 101 15.39 4.75 15.16
CA LYS A 101 14.43 5.13 16.20
C LYS A 101 13.49 4.01 16.61
N HIS A 102 13.09 3.15 15.68
CA HIS A 102 11.95 2.27 15.89
C HIS A 102 12.23 0.79 15.65
N GLN A 103 13.20 0.45 14.82
CA GLN A 103 13.44 -0.96 14.51
C GLN A 103 14.14 -1.65 15.65
N LYS A 104 13.62 -2.81 16.01
CA LYS A 104 14.19 -3.66 17.05
C LYS A 104 14.58 -5.00 16.44
N ASP A 105 15.51 -5.68 17.08
CA ASP A 105 15.89 -7.01 16.66
C ASP A 105 14.70 -7.95 16.79
N ALA A 106 14.55 -8.85 15.83
CA ALA A 106 13.48 -9.83 15.87
C ALA A 106 13.73 -10.81 17.02
N SER A 107 12.66 -11.13 17.73
CA SER A 107 12.74 -12.20 18.74
C SER A 107 12.92 -13.55 18.05
N PRO A 108 13.41 -14.57 18.77
CA PRO A 108 13.49 -15.91 18.18
C PRO A 108 12.16 -16.40 17.63
N ALA A 109 11.05 -16.09 18.31
CA ALA A 109 9.72 -16.50 17.84
C ALA A 109 9.34 -15.78 16.54
N GLN A 110 9.60 -14.47 16.46
CA GLN A 110 9.33 -13.70 15.25
C GLN A 110 10.16 -14.23 14.08
N GLN A 111 11.44 -14.50 14.32
CA GLN A 111 12.32 -15.00 13.28
C GLN A 111 11.91 -16.39 12.82
N ALA A 112 11.52 -17.26 13.74
CA ALA A 112 11.07 -18.61 13.40
C ALA A 112 9.82 -18.57 12.52
N THR A 113 8.87 -17.70 12.86
CA THR A 113 7.65 -17.54 12.07
C THR A 113 7.99 -17.01 10.67
N PHE A 114 8.87 -16.03 10.59
CA PHE A 114 9.31 -15.47 9.32
C PHE A 114 9.97 -16.52 8.45
N ASP A 115 10.91 -17.28 9.02
CA ASP A 115 11.64 -18.32 8.28
C ASP A 115 10.69 -19.37 7.74
N LYS A 116 9.69 -19.74 8.53
CA LYS A 116 8.72 -20.74 8.14
C LYS A 116 7.84 -20.28 6.99
N SER A 117 7.37 -19.03 7.04
CA SER A 117 6.43 -18.50 6.04
C SER A 117 7.12 -17.94 4.79
N HIS A 118 8.41 -17.61 4.88
CA HIS A 118 9.17 -17.02 3.76
C HIS A 118 10.30 -17.93 3.29
N LYS A 119 10.17 -19.21 3.57
CA LYS A 119 11.14 -20.19 3.13
C LYS A 119 10.98 -20.43 1.63
N HIS A 120 12.10 -20.45 0.93
CA HIS A 120 12.13 -20.72 -0.51
C HIS A 120 12.96 -21.93 -0.84
#